data_4be685a1f2a1fb34539dc44438c2072f
#
_entry.id   4be685a1f2a1fb34539dc44438c2072f
#
_cell.length_a   1.000
_cell.length_b   1.000
_cell.length_c   1.000
_cell.angle_alpha   90.00
_cell.angle_beta   90.00
_cell.angle_gamma   90.00
#
_symmetry.space_group_name_H-M   'P 1'
#
loop_
_entity.id
_entity.type
_entity.pdbx_description
1 polymer ?
#
loop_
_entity_poly.entity_id
_entity_poly.type
_entity_poly.pdbx_seq_one_letter_code
_entity_poly.pdbx_strand_id
1 'polypeptide(L)'
;MNSPMDRERASDSDPGGKSRCELEINLEILRKVSIFSAIPIDRLKLYAYLSKRLKYRAGEFVFRHGESGNLGYIIICGMAQVIREIQTHSIFLHEFKEGDFFGGFALFADAPRLFSVRAVTDLECLTIDRETFQKLIVQSPEVGVRMLEILVRRVIQMEEKLLQEQSVACLVR
;
A
#
# COMPACT_ATOMS: atom_id res chain seq x y z
N MET A 1 -8.21 -21.56 0.69
CA MET A 1 -8.14 -20.45 -0.30
C MET A 1 -9.06 -19.36 0.19
N ASN A 2 -8.57 -18.46 1.04
CA ASN A 2 -9.36 -17.33 1.55
C ASN A 2 -8.92 -16.07 0.82
N SER A 3 -9.79 -15.60 -0.06
CA SER A 3 -9.65 -14.29 -0.73
C SER A 3 -9.78 -13.17 0.31
N PRO A 4 -9.13 -11.98 0.11
CA PRO A 4 -9.31 -10.81 0.98
C PRO A 4 -10.77 -10.38 1.17
N MET A 5 -11.68 -10.80 0.29
CA MET A 5 -13.11 -10.50 0.40
C MET A 5 -13.82 -11.19 1.58
N ASP A 6 -13.26 -12.30 2.13
CA ASP A 6 -13.91 -13.02 3.23
C ASP A 6 -13.61 -12.45 4.63
N ARG A 7 -12.73 -11.44 4.73
CA ARG A 7 -12.32 -10.83 6.00
C ARG A 7 -13.11 -9.61 6.45
N GLU A 8 -14.12 -9.18 5.71
CA GLU A 8 -15.04 -8.09 6.13
C GLU A 8 -15.91 -8.44 7.37
N ARG A 9 -15.81 -9.67 7.92
CA ARG A 9 -16.71 -10.16 8.97
C ARG A 9 -16.23 -10.01 10.42
N ALA A 10 -15.19 -9.28 10.71
CA ALA A 10 -14.71 -9.14 12.08
C ALA A 10 -14.52 -7.67 12.51
N SER A 11 -15.51 -6.84 12.27
CA SER A 11 -15.74 -5.65 13.10
C SER A 11 -17.23 -5.35 13.10
N ASP A 12 -17.90 -5.76 14.17
CA ASP A 12 -19.16 -5.19 14.60
C ASP A 12 -18.90 -3.69 14.81
N SER A 13 -19.19 -2.90 13.80
CA SER A 13 -19.19 -1.46 13.87
C SER A 13 -20.49 -0.97 13.23
N ASP A 14 -21.31 -0.43 14.12
CA ASP A 14 -22.44 0.46 13.93
C ASP A 14 -22.40 1.16 12.56
N PRO A 15 -23.49 1.13 11.76
CA PRO A 15 -23.57 1.82 10.47
C PRO A 15 -23.69 3.36 10.57
N GLY A 16 -23.35 3.94 11.70
CA GLY A 16 -23.43 5.37 11.98
C GLY A 16 -22.09 6.01 12.31
N GLY A 17 -21.32 6.42 11.30
CA GLY A 17 -20.31 7.48 11.45
C GLY A 17 -19.06 7.09 12.25
N LYS A 18 -17.91 7.06 11.56
CA LYS A 18 -16.61 7.06 12.22
C LYS A 18 -16.59 8.11 13.33
N SER A 19 -16.10 7.75 14.50
CA SER A 19 -15.91 8.66 15.61
C SER A 19 -15.08 9.87 15.11
N ARG A 20 -15.39 11.08 15.57
CA ARG A 20 -14.64 12.31 15.22
C ARG A 20 -13.14 12.14 15.44
N CYS A 21 -12.75 11.43 16.48
CA CYS A 21 -11.38 11.10 16.80
C CYS A 21 -10.73 10.21 15.73
N GLU A 22 -11.44 9.20 15.21
CA GLU A 22 -10.93 8.29 14.18
C GLU A 22 -10.69 9.01 12.85
N LEU A 23 -11.61 9.92 12.48
CA LEU A 23 -11.45 10.74 11.28
C LEU A 23 -10.24 11.67 11.37
N GLU A 24 -10.03 12.29 12.50
CA GLU A 24 -8.88 13.18 12.75
C GLU A 24 -7.56 12.41 12.64
N ILE A 25 -7.49 11.21 13.24
CA ILE A 25 -6.31 10.35 13.15
C ILE A 25 -6.06 9.91 11.69
N ASN A 26 -7.08 9.46 10.97
CA ASN A 26 -6.94 9.07 9.57
C ASN A 26 -6.46 10.23 8.70
N LEU A 27 -6.96 11.44 8.95
CA LEU A 27 -6.55 12.66 8.25
C LEU A 27 -5.07 12.97 8.49
N GLU A 28 -4.60 12.87 9.73
CA GLU A 28 -3.19 13.08 10.06
C GLU A 28 -2.27 12.07 9.39
N ILE A 29 -2.69 10.79 9.33
CA ILE A 29 -1.97 9.74 8.63
C ILE A 29 -1.84 10.06 7.14
N LEU A 30 -2.95 10.39 6.48
CA LEU A 30 -2.94 10.75 5.07
C LEU A 30 -2.03 11.96 4.77
N ARG A 31 -2.03 12.97 5.63
CA ARG A 31 -1.17 14.17 5.47
C ARG A 31 0.32 13.86 5.52
N LYS A 32 0.73 12.83 6.27
CA LYS A 32 2.14 12.42 6.39
C LYS A 32 2.64 11.69 5.13
N VAL A 33 1.74 11.12 4.34
CA VAL A 33 2.11 10.40 3.12
C VAL A 33 2.36 11.39 1.98
N SER A 34 3.56 11.38 1.43
CA SER A 34 4.02 12.37 0.44
C SER A 34 3.13 12.51 -0.80
N ILE A 35 2.43 11.46 -1.21
CA ILE A 35 1.50 11.45 -2.35
C ILE A 35 0.34 12.40 -2.11
N PHE A 36 -0.12 12.50 -0.87
CA PHE A 36 -1.30 13.28 -0.50
C PHE A 36 -0.96 14.69 0.02
N SER A 37 0.32 15.04 0.14
CA SER A 37 0.78 16.30 0.73
C SER A 37 0.30 17.55 -0.01
N ALA A 38 -0.01 17.44 -1.31
CA ALA A 38 -0.50 18.54 -2.14
C ALA A 38 -2.03 18.69 -2.11
N ILE A 39 -2.76 17.78 -1.46
CA ILE A 39 -4.23 17.81 -1.43
C ILE A 39 -4.72 18.81 -0.40
N PRO A 40 -5.65 19.73 -0.75
CA PRO A 40 -6.31 20.61 0.20
C PRO A 40 -6.99 19.80 1.32
N ILE A 41 -6.88 20.30 2.55
CA ILE A 41 -7.33 19.57 3.76
C ILE A 41 -8.82 19.17 3.71
N ASP A 42 -9.66 20.02 3.12
CA ASP A 42 -11.11 19.73 3.05
C ASP A 42 -11.42 18.54 2.13
N ARG A 43 -10.65 18.37 1.06
CA ARG A 43 -10.74 17.19 0.21
C ARG A 43 -10.16 15.97 0.91
N LEU A 44 -9.02 16.13 1.59
CA LEU A 44 -8.37 15.04 2.30
C LEU A 44 -9.25 14.47 3.41
N LYS A 45 -10.09 15.28 4.06
CA LYS A 45 -11.11 14.83 5.03
C LYS A 45 -12.09 13.80 4.43
N LEU A 46 -12.52 14.03 3.18
CA LEU A 46 -13.40 13.08 2.48
C LEU A 46 -12.73 11.72 2.32
N TYR A 47 -11.44 11.70 1.91
CA TYR A 47 -10.71 10.45 1.73
C TYR A 47 -10.37 9.78 3.08
N ALA A 48 -10.11 10.55 4.12
CA ALA A 48 -10.00 10.03 5.49
C ALA A 48 -11.30 9.35 5.96
N TYR A 49 -12.44 9.89 5.57
CA TYR A 49 -13.75 9.31 5.84
C TYR A 49 -14.00 8.02 5.04
N LEU A 50 -13.63 7.98 3.76
CA LEU A 50 -13.84 6.83 2.87
C LEU A 50 -12.83 5.69 3.11
N SER A 51 -11.68 5.99 3.70
CA SER A 51 -10.65 4.99 4.00
C SER A 51 -11.13 4.01 5.07
N LYS A 52 -10.74 2.74 4.95
CA LYS A 52 -11.05 1.69 5.92
C LYS A 52 -9.79 1.28 6.67
N ARG A 53 -9.92 0.80 7.89
CA ARG A 53 -8.82 0.23 8.66
C ARG A 53 -8.87 -1.29 8.59
N LEU A 54 -7.73 -1.90 8.31
CA LEU A 54 -7.54 -3.35 8.32
C LEU A 54 -6.44 -3.71 9.29
N LYS A 55 -6.67 -4.79 10.05
CA LYS A 55 -5.72 -5.30 11.05
C LYS A 55 -5.26 -6.70 10.65
N TYR A 56 -3.99 -6.97 10.88
CA TYR A 56 -3.34 -8.24 10.62
C TYR A 56 -2.50 -8.62 11.84
N ARG A 57 -2.52 -9.89 12.22
CA ARG A 57 -1.65 -10.40 13.25
C ARG A 57 -0.25 -10.65 12.71
N ALA A 58 0.75 -10.65 13.57
CA ALA A 58 2.10 -11.06 13.19
C ALA A 58 2.09 -12.41 12.45
N GLY A 59 2.79 -12.47 11.31
CA GLY A 59 2.85 -13.63 10.42
C GLY A 59 1.74 -13.71 9.37
N GLU A 60 0.66 -12.97 9.46
CA GLU A 60 -0.42 -12.96 8.47
C GLU A 60 -0.01 -12.25 7.18
N PHE A 61 -0.52 -12.75 6.05
CA PHE A 61 -0.33 -12.09 4.76
C PHE A 61 -1.37 -10.99 4.56
N VAL A 62 -0.91 -9.82 4.17
CA VAL A 62 -1.76 -8.72 3.70
C VAL A 62 -2.30 -9.07 2.32
N PHE A 63 -1.42 -9.59 1.45
CA PHE A 63 -1.75 -10.21 0.17
C PHE A 63 -0.57 -11.08 -0.29
N ARG A 64 -0.84 -11.99 -1.23
CA ARG A 64 0.15 -12.88 -1.82
C ARG A 64 0.45 -12.52 -3.27
N HIS A 65 1.63 -12.89 -3.73
CA HIS A 65 2.00 -12.85 -5.14
C HIS A 65 0.95 -13.55 -6.01
N GLY A 66 0.58 -12.93 -7.13
CA GLY A 66 -0.40 -13.45 -8.07
C GLY A 66 -1.87 -13.21 -7.69
N GLU A 67 -2.17 -12.77 -6.46
CA GLU A 67 -3.54 -12.41 -6.08
C GLU A 67 -4.01 -11.15 -6.81
N SER A 68 -5.28 -11.11 -7.16
CA SER A 68 -5.96 -9.88 -7.61
C SER A 68 -6.34 -9.02 -6.42
N GLY A 69 -6.36 -7.70 -6.61
CA GLY A 69 -6.78 -6.78 -5.56
C GLY A 69 -6.91 -5.36 -6.07
N ASN A 70 -7.64 -4.55 -5.31
CA ASN A 70 -7.94 -3.16 -5.64
C ASN A 70 -7.56 -2.17 -4.53
N LEU A 71 -6.83 -2.63 -3.50
CA LEU A 71 -6.48 -1.80 -2.34
C LEU A 71 -5.03 -1.33 -2.38
N GLY A 72 -4.83 -0.07 -2.01
CA GLY A 72 -3.58 0.49 -1.52
C GLY A 72 -3.61 0.59 0.00
N TYR A 73 -2.45 0.52 0.64
CA TYR A 73 -2.28 0.41 2.09
C TYR A 73 -1.30 1.46 2.60
N ILE A 74 -1.63 2.09 3.74
CA ILE A 74 -0.75 2.95 4.51
C ILE A 74 -0.61 2.34 5.89
N ILE A 75 0.60 2.11 6.37
CA ILE A 75 0.83 1.54 7.70
C ILE A 75 0.55 2.61 8.75
N ILE A 76 -0.39 2.31 9.66
CA ILE A 76 -0.71 3.12 10.85
C ILE A 76 0.26 2.77 11.97
N CYS A 77 0.43 1.47 12.22
CA CYS A 77 1.37 0.94 13.19
C CYS A 77 1.81 -0.47 12.80
N GLY A 78 2.96 -0.89 13.29
CA GLY A 78 3.55 -2.19 12.99
C GLY A 78 4.51 -2.15 11.80
N MET A 79 4.95 -3.35 11.40
CA MET A 79 5.91 -3.57 10.31
C MET A 79 5.44 -4.68 9.40
N ALA A 80 5.70 -4.54 8.10
CA ALA A 80 5.42 -5.55 7.09
C ALA A 80 6.64 -5.79 6.20
N GLN A 81 6.85 -7.02 5.76
CA GLN A 81 7.94 -7.38 4.86
C GLN A 81 7.42 -7.79 3.49
N VAL A 82 8.12 -7.35 2.47
CA VAL A 82 7.94 -7.78 1.08
C VAL A 82 8.76 -9.03 0.86
N ILE A 83 8.11 -10.08 0.43
CA ILE A 83 8.75 -11.36 0.14
C ILE A 83 8.37 -11.86 -1.24
N ARG A 84 9.30 -12.56 -1.87
CA ARG A 84 9.07 -13.34 -3.09
C ARG A 84 9.29 -14.81 -2.76
N GLU A 85 8.26 -15.61 -2.95
CA GLU A 85 8.35 -17.05 -2.81
C GLU A 85 8.81 -17.64 -4.15
N ILE A 86 9.95 -18.34 -4.13
CA ILE A 86 10.52 -19.05 -5.29
C ILE A 86 10.74 -20.49 -4.88
N GLN A 87 9.93 -21.40 -5.40
CA GLN A 87 9.92 -22.82 -5.03
C GLN A 87 9.78 -23.01 -3.52
N THR A 88 10.83 -23.44 -2.83
CA THR A 88 10.85 -23.71 -1.37
C THR A 88 11.45 -22.58 -0.54
N HIS A 89 11.92 -21.51 -1.16
CA HIS A 89 12.62 -20.42 -0.48
C HIS A 89 11.83 -19.12 -0.58
N SER A 90 11.87 -18.33 0.49
CA SER A 90 11.33 -16.98 0.51
C SER A 90 12.48 -15.98 0.49
N ILE A 91 12.51 -15.11 -0.51
CA ILE A 91 13.49 -14.03 -0.62
C ILE A 91 12.89 -12.78 0.00
N PHE A 92 13.57 -12.21 0.98
CA PHE A 92 13.27 -10.90 1.53
C PHE A 92 13.68 -9.81 0.50
N LEU A 93 12.77 -8.90 0.19
CA LEU A 93 13.01 -7.83 -0.77
C LEU A 93 13.08 -6.45 -0.11
N HIS A 94 12.18 -6.18 0.83
CA HIS A 94 12.04 -4.87 1.45
C HIS A 94 11.20 -4.96 2.72
N GLU A 95 11.34 -3.97 3.61
CA GLU A 95 10.51 -3.79 4.80
C GLU A 95 9.75 -2.47 4.72
N PHE A 96 8.47 -2.52 5.09
CA PHE A 96 7.62 -1.36 5.27
C PHE A 96 7.35 -1.12 6.74
N LYS A 97 7.32 0.15 7.13
CA LYS A 97 7.08 0.62 8.50
C LYS A 97 6.00 1.69 8.56
N GLU A 98 5.71 2.19 9.72
CA GLU A 98 4.74 3.26 9.96
C GLU A 98 4.93 4.44 9.00
N GLY A 99 3.83 4.87 8.38
CA GLY A 99 3.79 5.94 7.39
C GLY A 99 4.10 5.50 5.96
N ASP A 100 4.57 4.28 5.74
CA ASP A 100 4.85 3.78 4.39
C ASP A 100 3.56 3.44 3.64
N PHE A 101 3.58 3.72 2.33
CA PHE A 101 2.52 3.39 1.39
C PHE A 101 2.95 2.25 0.46
N PHE A 102 2.11 1.21 0.34
CA PHE A 102 2.34 0.09 -0.56
C PHE A 102 1.06 -0.40 -1.25
N GLY A 103 1.21 -1.29 -2.22
CA GLY A 103 0.07 -1.82 -2.98
C GLY A 103 -0.49 -0.87 -4.05
N GLY A 104 0.17 0.26 -4.30
CA GLY A 104 -0.31 1.33 -5.19
C GLY A 104 -0.58 0.93 -6.63
N PHE A 105 0.11 -0.08 -7.19
CA PHE A 105 -0.17 -0.55 -8.56
C PHE A 105 -1.62 -0.99 -8.76
N ALA A 106 -2.22 -1.63 -7.74
CA ALA A 106 -3.59 -2.08 -7.79
C ALA A 106 -4.62 -0.94 -7.84
N LEU A 107 -4.22 0.29 -7.55
CA LEU A 107 -5.08 1.47 -7.66
C LEU A 107 -5.20 1.98 -9.10
N PHE A 108 -4.21 1.69 -9.95
CA PHE A 108 -4.19 2.14 -11.35
C PHE A 108 -4.68 1.08 -12.32
N ALA A 109 -4.32 -0.17 -12.09
CA ALA A 109 -4.59 -1.25 -13.03
C ALA A 109 -5.11 -2.49 -12.30
N ASP A 110 -5.90 -3.28 -13.02
CA ASP A 110 -6.27 -4.62 -12.59
C ASP A 110 -5.15 -5.57 -12.98
N ALA A 111 -4.17 -5.66 -12.11
CA ALA A 111 -2.99 -6.48 -12.31
C ALA A 111 -2.75 -7.36 -11.07
N PRO A 112 -2.24 -8.58 -11.24
CA PRO A 112 -1.89 -9.45 -10.13
C PRO A 112 -0.77 -8.83 -9.29
N ARG A 113 -0.76 -9.13 -7.99
CA ARG A 113 0.28 -8.69 -7.06
C ARG A 113 1.64 -9.25 -7.48
N LEU A 114 2.65 -8.39 -7.62
CA LEU A 114 3.99 -8.77 -8.06
C LEU A 114 4.82 -9.48 -6.99
N PHE A 115 4.42 -9.36 -5.73
CA PHE A 115 5.09 -9.92 -4.55
C PHE A 115 4.06 -10.16 -3.44
N SER A 116 4.47 -10.89 -2.41
CA SER A 116 3.69 -11.05 -1.19
C SER A 116 4.09 -10.02 -0.15
N VAL A 117 3.13 -9.57 0.65
CA VAL A 117 3.38 -8.74 1.83
C VAL A 117 2.86 -9.47 3.05
N ARG A 118 3.74 -9.63 4.06
CA ARG A 118 3.44 -10.32 5.32
C ARG A 118 3.70 -9.39 6.51
N ALA A 119 2.79 -9.36 7.46
CA ALA A 119 2.96 -8.65 8.73
C ALA A 119 4.11 -9.29 9.54
N VAL A 120 5.07 -8.48 9.99
CA VAL A 120 6.17 -8.92 10.87
C VAL A 120 5.73 -8.83 12.33
N THR A 121 5.03 -7.77 12.67
CA THR A 121 4.38 -7.55 13.96
C THR A 121 2.87 -7.49 13.76
N ASP A 122 2.09 -7.32 14.80
CA ASP A 122 0.70 -6.89 14.64
C ASP A 122 0.69 -5.59 13.86
N LEU A 123 -0.12 -5.55 12.81
CA LEU A 123 -0.11 -4.51 11.78
C LEU A 123 -1.50 -3.91 11.63
N GLU A 124 -1.59 -2.59 11.65
CA GLU A 124 -2.81 -1.86 11.28
C GLU A 124 -2.52 -0.97 10.08
N CYS A 125 -3.39 -1.06 9.07
CA CYS A 125 -3.28 -0.29 7.84
C CYS A 125 -4.54 0.53 7.59
N LEU A 126 -4.36 1.77 7.12
CA LEU A 126 -5.40 2.53 6.45
C LEU A 126 -5.42 2.12 4.98
N THR A 127 -6.60 1.83 4.43
CA THR A 127 -6.74 1.38 3.05
C THR A 127 -7.57 2.33 2.21
N ILE A 128 -7.20 2.45 0.94
CA ILE A 128 -7.95 3.16 -0.09
C ILE A 128 -8.18 2.19 -1.24
N ASP A 129 -9.42 2.08 -1.70
CA ASP A 129 -9.75 1.29 -2.88
C ASP A 129 -9.52 2.05 -4.18
N ARG A 130 -9.45 1.29 -5.29
CA ARG A 130 -9.21 1.82 -6.64
C ARG A 130 -10.23 2.88 -7.04
N GLU A 131 -11.50 2.66 -6.79
CA GLU A 131 -12.56 3.58 -7.20
C GLU A 131 -12.45 4.93 -6.48
N THR A 132 -12.25 4.89 -5.17
CA THR A 132 -12.02 6.09 -4.34
C THR A 132 -10.76 6.83 -4.80
N PHE A 133 -9.68 6.10 -5.09
CA PHE A 133 -8.43 6.68 -5.56
C PHE A 133 -8.55 7.31 -6.97
N GLN A 134 -9.28 6.68 -7.88
CA GLN A 134 -9.55 7.24 -9.21
C GLN A 134 -10.38 8.53 -9.11
N LYS A 135 -11.39 8.58 -8.26
CA LYS A 135 -12.14 9.81 -7.97
C LYS A 135 -11.23 10.90 -7.39
N LEU A 136 -10.29 10.53 -6.53
CA LEU A 136 -9.27 11.44 -5.99
C LEU A 136 -8.44 12.07 -7.12
N ILE A 137 -7.89 11.26 -8.05
CA ILE A 137 -7.07 11.77 -9.15
C ILE A 137 -7.87 12.71 -10.06
N VAL A 138 -9.13 12.41 -10.35
CA VAL A 138 -9.99 13.28 -11.16
C VAL A 138 -10.18 14.64 -10.49
N GLN A 139 -10.32 14.67 -9.17
CA GLN A 139 -10.54 15.90 -8.40
C GLN A 139 -9.26 16.63 -8.02
N SER A 140 -8.13 15.93 -8.01
CA SER A 140 -6.80 16.41 -7.61
C SER A 140 -5.73 15.78 -8.49
N PRO A 141 -5.60 16.22 -9.77
CA PRO A 141 -4.67 15.62 -10.75
C PRO A 141 -3.21 15.62 -10.30
N GLU A 142 -2.83 16.55 -9.44
CA GLU A 142 -1.51 16.65 -8.81
C GLU A 142 -1.11 15.37 -8.06
N VAL A 143 -2.08 14.62 -7.53
CA VAL A 143 -1.84 13.31 -6.88
C VAL A 143 -1.37 12.29 -7.91
N GLY A 144 -2.00 12.27 -9.08
CA GLY A 144 -1.60 11.41 -10.20
C GLY A 144 -0.17 11.70 -10.66
N VAL A 145 0.19 12.98 -10.79
CA VAL A 145 1.54 13.42 -11.16
C VAL A 145 2.56 12.97 -10.10
N ARG A 146 2.29 13.20 -8.82
CA ARG A 146 3.16 12.74 -7.72
C ARG A 146 3.35 11.23 -7.72
N MET A 147 2.29 10.49 -7.93
CA MET A 147 2.38 9.03 -8.01
C MET A 147 3.22 8.59 -9.21
N LEU A 148 3.05 9.22 -10.37
CA LEU A 148 3.86 8.95 -11.55
C LEU A 148 5.36 9.21 -11.28
N GLU A 149 5.70 10.31 -10.63
CA GLU A 149 7.08 10.61 -10.22
C GLU A 149 7.67 9.49 -9.33
N ILE A 150 6.90 8.99 -8.37
CA ILE A 150 7.33 7.90 -7.49
C ILE A 150 7.56 6.61 -8.29
N LEU A 151 6.66 6.28 -9.20
CA LEU A 151 6.78 5.10 -10.05
C LEU A 151 7.99 5.18 -10.98
N VAL A 152 8.20 6.32 -11.62
CA VAL A 152 9.37 6.57 -12.50
C VAL A 152 10.67 6.44 -11.71
N ARG A 153 10.77 7.04 -10.52
CA ARG A 153 11.96 6.88 -9.64
C ARG A 153 12.22 5.42 -9.28
N ARG A 154 11.18 4.64 -9.01
CA ARG A 154 11.33 3.20 -8.73
C ARG A 154 11.84 2.43 -9.95
N VAL A 155 11.33 2.74 -11.13
CA VAL A 155 11.81 2.11 -12.39
C VAL A 155 13.30 2.43 -12.60
N ILE A 156 13.70 3.70 -12.48
CA ILE A 156 15.10 4.11 -12.59
C ILE A 156 15.99 3.35 -11.61
N GLN A 157 15.61 3.27 -10.34
CA GLN A 157 16.36 2.53 -9.32
C GLN A 157 16.47 1.03 -9.63
N MET A 158 15.42 0.43 -10.20
CA MET A 158 15.46 -0.97 -10.63
C MET A 158 16.41 -1.16 -11.81
N GLU A 159 16.39 -0.27 -12.80
CA GLU A 159 17.29 -0.32 -13.95
C GLU A 159 18.77 -0.15 -13.51
N GLU A 160 19.05 0.83 -12.65
CA GLU A 160 20.40 1.03 -12.10
C GLU A 160 20.91 -0.23 -11.37
N LYS A 161 20.05 -0.86 -10.56
CA LYS A 161 20.42 -2.10 -9.87
C LYS A 161 20.72 -3.24 -10.83
N LEU A 162 19.89 -3.42 -11.86
CA LEU A 162 20.09 -4.44 -12.89
C LEU A 162 21.41 -4.22 -13.65
N LEU A 163 21.73 -2.97 -14.00
CA LEU A 163 22.98 -2.62 -14.68
C LEU A 163 24.20 -2.91 -13.78
N GLN A 164 24.11 -2.62 -12.48
CA GLN A 164 25.18 -2.94 -11.53
C GLN A 164 25.41 -4.45 -11.40
N GLU A 165 24.35 -5.24 -11.28
CA GLU A 165 24.42 -6.70 -11.19
C GLU A 165 25.03 -7.31 -12.46
N GLN A 166 24.68 -6.82 -13.65
CA GLN A 166 25.26 -7.26 -14.92
C GLN A 166 26.73 -6.88 -15.05
N SER A 167 27.12 -5.69 -14.58
CA SER A 167 28.52 -5.21 -14.60
C SER A 167 29.41 -6.08 -13.73
N VAL A 168 28.94 -6.46 -12.55
CA VAL A 168 29.67 -7.38 -11.64
C VAL A 168 29.79 -8.78 -12.25
N ALA A 169 28.75 -9.28 -12.89
CA ALA A 169 28.77 -10.60 -13.55
C ALA A 169 29.76 -10.66 -14.75
N CYS A 170 29.99 -9.52 -15.44
CA CYS A 170 30.99 -9.42 -16.50
C CYS A 170 32.44 -9.35 -16.00
N LEU A 171 32.68 -8.86 -14.77
CA LEU A 171 34.02 -8.75 -14.20
C LEU A 171 34.51 -10.04 -13.55
N VAL A 172 33.65 -11.02 -13.33
CA VAL A 172 33.97 -12.31 -12.69
C VAL A 172 34.17 -13.44 -13.72
N ARG A 173 34.11 -13.12 -15.01
CA ARG A 173 34.51 -14.02 -16.11
C ARG A 173 35.90 -13.66 -16.62
#